data_8b9d1f5f644d36854c1ee1e8eee95d99
#
_entry.id   8b9d1f5f644d36854c1ee1e8eee95d99
#
_cell.length_a   1.000
_cell.length_b   1.000
_cell.length_c   1.000
_cell.angle_alpha   90.00
_cell.angle_beta   90.00
_cell.angle_gamma   90.00
#
_symmetry.space_group_name_H-M   'P 1'
#
loop_
_entity.id
_entity.type
_entity.pdbx_description
1 polymer ?
#
loop_
_entity_poly.entity_id
_entity_poly.type
_entity_poly.pdbx_seq_one_letter_code
_entity_poly.pdbx_strand_id
1 'polypeptide(L)'
;MYIFSLYYGNVYCANIVEICPYYKFNVCCQKFFIQNFKIFIITCVKDIGRWCRMVIEIGPILQDFTVIMIVASVMAMVSYKLKQPMVIGYIIAGMIIGPFTPPFSLISNFDVLNLFAEIGVILLLFVVGMEFPIEKLRRIGKKALVIAFSEALGTFALGFIVCQVLKYSMADSLFLALAISVTSTVIVMRILDELGMIKDEASTIVLGVAVIEDIIIISMLAILQSVTSAGGLSGMELVVSIGTVLAFIGGALFIGSKTVPRFVNLIGKTNQHDVLVVAILGVAFGLSFMAFEIGISVATGAFFAGVLIAESKVHSVTRVLTTPLKDMFGAIFFVSIGALMDITKIPSFIVPALMLIAISIGAKFLTVYISSRSQGYPAKASLKAAFGLSSSGGELALVVAKGGADVGTTSSFVLPMVGAMTIITTFLTPYLIKIGWKVVENRGNGDKALESD
;
A
#
# COMPACT_ATOMS: atom_id res chain seq x y z
N MET A 1 -42.97 -5.65 12.74
CA MET A 1 -43.51 -4.85 13.87
C MET A 1 -44.44 -5.75 14.70
N TYR A 2 -43.89 -6.46 15.67
CA TYR A 2 -44.66 -7.33 16.56
C TYR A 2 -44.69 -6.69 17.94
N ILE A 3 -45.91 -6.42 18.41
CA ILE A 3 -46.22 -5.82 19.69
C ILE A 3 -46.13 -6.92 20.75
N PHE A 4 -45.26 -6.75 21.75
CA PHE A 4 -45.19 -7.61 22.91
C PHE A 4 -46.41 -7.30 23.84
N SER A 5 -47.31 -8.26 23.98
CA SER A 5 -48.36 -8.25 25.00
C SER A 5 -47.83 -8.95 26.23
N LEU A 6 -47.67 -8.21 27.32
CA LEU A 6 -47.39 -8.73 28.66
C LEU A 6 -48.70 -9.10 29.31
N TYR A 7 -49.01 -10.39 29.48
CA TYR A 7 -50.02 -10.86 30.37
C TYR A 7 -49.45 -11.87 31.37
N TYR A 8 -49.50 -11.50 32.61
CA TYR A 8 -49.29 -12.33 33.81
C TYR A 8 -48.32 -13.53 33.74
N GLY A 9 -47.10 -13.31 34.17
CA GLY A 9 -46.33 -14.27 34.94
C GLY A 9 -45.57 -15.39 34.19
N ASN A 10 -45.77 -15.62 32.92
CA ASN A 10 -45.01 -16.61 32.13
C ASN A 10 -44.51 -16.00 30.83
N VAL A 11 -43.21 -15.71 30.79
CA VAL A 11 -42.53 -15.30 29.55
C VAL A 11 -42.19 -16.56 28.75
N TYR A 12 -42.95 -16.80 27.69
CA TYR A 12 -42.62 -17.86 26.72
C TYR A 12 -41.45 -17.39 25.81
N CYS A 13 -40.28 -17.96 26.01
CA CYS A 13 -39.14 -17.79 25.11
C CYS A 13 -39.27 -18.55 23.79
N ALA A 14 -40.46 -19.01 23.42
CA ALA A 14 -40.67 -19.96 22.32
C ALA A 14 -40.50 -19.38 20.90
N ASN A 15 -40.52 -18.05 20.70
CA ASN A 15 -40.50 -17.46 19.34
C ASN A 15 -39.22 -16.78 18.95
N ILE A 16 -38.17 -16.83 19.80
CA ILE A 16 -36.86 -16.25 19.44
C ILE A 16 -35.99 -17.27 18.64
N VAL A 17 -36.36 -18.56 18.70
CA VAL A 17 -35.61 -19.64 18.02
C VAL A 17 -35.81 -19.65 16.50
N GLU A 18 -36.92 -19.10 15.99
CA GLU A 18 -37.17 -19.04 14.54
C GLU A 18 -36.41 -17.94 13.80
N ILE A 19 -35.83 -16.96 14.52
CA ILE A 19 -35.15 -15.80 13.90
C ILE A 19 -33.65 -16.02 13.75
N CYS A 20 -33.06 -17.03 14.42
CA CYS A 20 -31.63 -17.30 14.32
C CYS A 20 -31.29 -18.81 14.33
N PRO A 21 -31.27 -19.50 13.18
CA PRO A 21 -31.10 -20.96 13.12
C PRO A 21 -29.70 -21.49 13.40
N TYR A 22 -28.71 -20.64 13.69
CA TYR A 22 -27.31 -21.07 13.63
C TYR A 22 -26.48 -21.02 14.92
N TYR A 23 -27.04 -20.72 16.12
CA TYR A 23 -26.23 -20.78 17.33
C TYR A 23 -26.92 -21.44 18.53
N LYS A 24 -26.20 -22.42 19.11
CA LYS A 24 -26.62 -23.14 20.32
C LYS A 24 -26.80 -22.18 21.50
N PHE A 25 -28.05 -21.83 21.80
CA PHE A 25 -28.47 -20.94 22.88
C PHE A 25 -28.32 -21.52 24.30
N ASN A 26 -27.54 -22.59 24.47
CA ASN A 26 -27.52 -23.35 25.73
C ASN A 26 -26.52 -22.88 26.80
N VAL A 27 -25.72 -21.83 26.54
CA VAL A 27 -24.68 -21.43 27.51
C VAL A 27 -25.01 -20.19 28.33
N CYS A 28 -25.92 -19.33 27.87
CA CYS A 28 -26.21 -18.06 28.56
C CYS A 28 -27.39 -18.14 29.59
N CYS A 29 -28.32 -19.07 29.45
CA CYS A 29 -29.51 -19.11 30.32
C CYS A 29 -29.31 -19.87 31.65
N GLN A 30 -28.22 -20.63 31.85
CA GLN A 30 -28.08 -21.52 33.01
C GLN A 30 -27.33 -20.95 34.23
N LYS A 31 -26.81 -19.75 34.19
CA LYS A 31 -25.96 -19.24 35.30
C LYS A 31 -26.42 -17.97 36.00
N PHE A 32 -27.59 -17.37 35.68
CA PHE A 32 -28.05 -16.16 36.35
C PHE A 32 -29.55 -16.20 36.65
N PHE A 33 -29.95 -17.09 37.48
CA PHE A 33 -31.24 -17.02 38.17
C PHE A 33 -30.99 -16.36 39.54
N ILE A 34 -31.77 -15.33 39.85
CA ILE A 34 -31.83 -14.59 41.13
C ILE A 34 -30.93 -13.33 41.18
N GLN A 35 -31.47 -12.21 40.92
CA GLN A 35 -31.48 -10.95 41.67
C GLN A 35 -31.60 -9.64 40.89
N ASN A 36 -31.63 -9.58 39.54
CA ASN A 36 -31.89 -8.30 38.84
C ASN A 36 -32.51 -8.47 37.43
N PHE A 37 -33.79 -8.91 37.41
CA PHE A 37 -34.51 -9.19 36.18
C PHE A 37 -34.63 -7.98 35.24
N LYS A 38 -34.69 -6.75 35.74
CA LYS A 38 -34.72 -5.53 34.91
C LYS A 38 -33.42 -5.21 34.22
N ILE A 39 -32.26 -5.42 34.87
CA ILE A 39 -30.92 -5.17 34.31
C ILE A 39 -30.60 -6.22 33.26
N PHE A 40 -30.99 -7.48 33.49
CA PHE A 40 -30.79 -8.59 32.55
C PHE A 40 -31.53 -8.39 31.22
N ILE A 41 -32.80 -7.95 31.25
CA ILE A 41 -33.56 -7.68 30.01
C ILE A 41 -32.96 -6.49 29.24
N ILE A 42 -32.51 -5.44 29.91
CA ILE A 42 -31.89 -4.28 29.26
C ILE A 42 -30.52 -4.64 28.65
N THR A 43 -29.76 -5.47 29.31
CA THR A 43 -28.45 -5.93 28.81
C THR A 43 -28.64 -6.92 27.66
N CYS A 44 -29.53 -7.90 27.76
CA CYS A 44 -29.85 -8.80 26.65
C CYS A 44 -30.42 -8.06 25.43
N VAL A 45 -31.32 -7.10 25.62
CA VAL A 45 -31.86 -6.32 24.51
C VAL A 45 -30.81 -5.39 23.88
N LYS A 46 -29.91 -4.85 24.70
CA LYS A 46 -28.74 -4.08 24.15
C LYS A 46 -27.76 -4.95 23.38
N ASP A 47 -27.51 -6.15 23.87
CA ASP A 47 -26.62 -7.08 23.17
C ASP A 47 -27.24 -7.65 21.90
N ILE A 48 -28.53 -8.02 21.94
CA ILE A 48 -29.29 -8.41 20.74
C ILE A 48 -29.39 -7.26 19.75
N GLY A 49 -29.59 -6.02 20.19
CA GLY A 49 -29.56 -4.84 19.31
C GLY A 49 -28.15 -4.55 18.71
N ARG A 50 -27.09 -4.96 19.39
CA ARG A 50 -25.72 -4.89 18.90
C ARG A 50 -25.41 -6.06 17.94
N TRP A 51 -25.93 -7.24 18.21
CA TRP A 51 -25.84 -8.43 17.36
C TRP A 51 -26.72 -8.33 16.10
N CYS A 52 -27.92 -7.79 16.17
CA CYS A 52 -28.78 -7.52 14.99
C CYS A 52 -28.16 -6.44 14.07
N ARG A 53 -27.33 -5.53 14.59
CA ARG A 53 -26.57 -4.59 13.75
C ARG A 53 -25.35 -5.22 13.10
N MET A 54 -24.98 -6.43 13.49
CA MET A 54 -23.86 -7.19 12.91
C MET A 54 -24.32 -8.25 11.89
N VAL A 55 -25.57 -8.24 11.48
CA VAL A 55 -25.99 -8.91 10.25
C VAL A 55 -25.43 -8.06 9.12
N ILE A 56 -24.27 -8.46 8.62
CA ILE A 56 -23.71 -7.91 7.38
C ILE A 56 -24.77 -8.15 6.31
N GLU A 57 -25.50 -7.10 5.94
CA GLU A 57 -26.41 -7.18 4.81
C GLU A 57 -25.59 -7.40 3.57
N ILE A 58 -25.59 -8.62 3.06
CA ILE A 58 -24.80 -9.02 1.86
C ILE A 58 -25.15 -8.14 0.65
N GLY A 59 -26.40 -7.66 0.59
CA GLY A 59 -26.88 -6.82 -0.51
C GLY A 59 -26.03 -5.57 -0.76
N PRO A 60 -25.83 -4.69 0.22
CA PRO A 60 -24.99 -3.50 0.07
C PRO A 60 -23.53 -3.83 -0.27
N ILE A 61 -22.94 -4.87 0.33
CA ILE A 61 -21.56 -5.27 0.03
C ILE A 61 -21.44 -5.75 -1.41
N LEU A 62 -22.37 -6.58 -1.87
CA LEU A 62 -22.39 -7.07 -3.25
C LEU A 62 -22.62 -5.93 -4.24
N GLN A 63 -23.47 -4.95 -3.89
CA GLN A 63 -23.68 -3.74 -4.68
C GLN A 63 -22.40 -2.94 -4.80
N ASP A 64 -21.72 -2.61 -3.68
CA ASP A 64 -20.49 -1.84 -3.65
C ASP A 64 -19.39 -2.55 -4.46
N PHE A 65 -19.21 -3.86 -4.26
CA PHE A 65 -18.27 -4.67 -5.03
C PHE A 65 -18.56 -4.64 -6.53
N THR A 66 -19.84 -4.78 -6.91
CA THR A 66 -20.27 -4.76 -8.32
C THR A 66 -19.98 -3.40 -8.96
N VAL A 67 -20.33 -2.31 -8.28
CA VAL A 67 -20.06 -0.94 -8.74
C VAL A 67 -18.56 -0.72 -8.93
N ILE A 68 -17.74 -1.10 -7.94
CA ILE A 68 -16.28 -1.00 -8.02
C ILE A 68 -15.76 -1.74 -9.25
N MET A 69 -16.16 -3.00 -9.46
CA MET A 69 -15.66 -3.81 -10.57
C MET A 69 -16.08 -3.27 -11.93
N ILE A 70 -17.32 -2.82 -12.09
CA ILE A 70 -17.82 -2.25 -13.35
C ILE A 70 -17.06 -0.97 -13.68
N VAL A 71 -16.99 -0.03 -12.72
CA VAL A 71 -16.35 1.26 -12.96
C VAL A 71 -14.85 1.12 -13.14
N ALA A 72 -14.19 0.22 -12.38
CA ALA A 72 -12.79 -0.13 -12.59
C ALA A 72 -12.54 -0.64 -14.02
N SER A 73 -13.39 -1.53 -14.53
CA SER A 73 -13.27 -2.08 -15.89
C SER A 73 -13.41 -0.99 -16.96
N VAL A 74 -14.39 -0.10 -16.82
CA VAL A 74 -14.60 1.02 -17.74
C VAL A 74 -13.38 1.96 -17.72
N MET A 75 -12.91 2.34 -16.55
CA MET A 75 -11.78 3.26 -16.41
C MET A 75 -10.45 2.63 -16.80
N ALA A 76 -10.26 1.34 -16.62
CA ALA A 76 -9.12 0.61 -17.18
C ALA A 76 -9.09 0.71 -18.70
N MET A 77 -10.26 0.53 -19.37
CA MET A 77 -10.37 0.67 -20.83
C MET A 77 -10.09 2.11 -21.28
N VAL A 78 -10.56 3.11 -20.54
CA VAL A 78 -10.27 4.53 -20.81
C VAL A 78 -8.78 4.80 -20.69
N SER A 79 -8.15 4.38 -19.59
CA SER A 79 -6.70 4.54 -19.36
C SER A 79 -5.88 3.86 -20.45
N TYR A 80 -6.26 2.64 -20.85
CA TYR A 80 -5.62 1.93 -21.96
C TYR A 80 -5.68 2.71 -23.28
N LYS A 81 -6.86 3.24 -23.65
CA LYS A 81 -7.02 4.07 -24.86
C LYS A 81 -6.22 5.36 -24.82
N LEU A 82 -6.11 5.97 -23.64
CA LEU A 82 -5.32 7.18 -23.40
C LEU A 82 -3.82 6.90 -23.25
N LYS A 83 -3.40 5.64 -23.32
CA LYS A 83 -2.01 5.20 -23.06
C LYS A 83 -1.48 5.67 -21.71
N GLN A 84 -2.34 5.69 -20.69
CA GLN A 84 -2.00 6.07 -19.33
C GLN A 84 -1.96 4.83 -18.42
N PRO A 85 -1.19 4.87 -17.31
CA PRO A 85 -1.21 3.79 -16.31
C PRO A 85 -2.62 3.58 -15.75
N MET A 86 -3.03 2.30 -15.61
CA MET A 86 -4.38 1.93 -15.15
C MET A 86 -4.67 2.43 -13.73
N VAL A 87 -3.64 2.57 -12.89
CA VAL A 87 -3.74 3.10 -11.51
C VAL A 87 -4.42 4.47 -11.48
N ILE A 88 -4.07 5.36 -12.42
CA ILE A 88 -4.71 6.69 -12.52
C ILE A 88 -6.21 6.55 -12.76
N GLY A 89 -6.59 5.67 -13.70
CA GLY A 89 -8.01 5.41 -13.99
C GLY A 89 -8.76 4.86 -12.79
N TYR A 90 -8.17 3.95 -12.05
CA TYR A 90 -8.79 3.36 -10.86
C TYR A 90 -9.00 4.39 -9.75
N ILE A 91 -8.01 5.27 -9.48
CA ILE A 91 -8.16 6.33 -8.49
C ILE A 91 -9.26 7.31 -8.90
N ILE A 92 -9.26 7.75 -10.16
CA ILE A 92 -10.30 8.65 -10.69
C ILE A 92 -11.68 7.98 -10.64
N ALA A 93 -11.76 6.67 -10.98
CA ALA A 93 -12.98 5.89 -10.83
C ALA A 93 -13.54 5.98 -9.42
N GLY A 94 -12.69 5.73 -8.43
CA GLY A 94 -13.05 5.81 -7.02
C GLY A 94 -13.53 7.21 -6.61
N MET A 95 -12.80 8.24 -7.03
CA MET A 95 -13.18 9.63 -6.76
C MET A 95 -14.58 9.97 -7.31
N ILE A 96 -14.95 9.42 -8.48
CA ILE A 96 -16.25 9.66 -9.10
C ILE A 96 -17.39 8.96 -8.35
N ILE A 97 -17.21 7.68 -7.97
CA ILE A 97 -18.27 6.88 -7.35
C ILE A 97 -18.29 6.98 -5.83
N GLY A 98 -17.28 7.62 -5.25
CA GLY A 98 -17.12 7.78 -3.81
C GLY A 98 -18.16 8.71 -3.18
N PRO A 99 -18.27 8.67 -1.84
CA PRO A 99 -19.30 9.42 -1.10
C PRO A 99 -19.12 10.94 -1.17
N PHE A 100 -17.96 11.43 -1.60
CA PHE A 100 -17.65 12.87 -1.65
C PHE A 100 -17.97 13.53 -2.99
N THR A 101 -18.56 12.81 -3.95
CA THR A 101 -18.84 13.32 -5.31
C THR A 101 -20.31 13.22 -5.67
N PRO A 102 -21.18 14.16 -5.20
CA PRO A 102 -22.57 14.20 -5.65
C PRO A 102 -22.67 14.57 -7.16
N PRO A 103 -23.63 14.04 -7.90
CA PRO A 103 -24.72 13.13 -7.51
C PRO A 103 -24.37 11.64 -7.62
N PHE A 104 -23.13 11.30 -7.95
CA PHE A 104 -22.69 9.92 -8.27
C PHE A 104 -22.15 9.14 -7.06
N SER A 105 -22.48 9.56 -5.81
CA SER A 105 -22.13 8.80 -4.60
C SER A 105 -22.84 7.44 -4.59
N LEU A 106 -22.27 6.48 -5.35
CA LEU A 106 -22.83 5.13 -5.49
C LEU A 106 -22.38 4.20 -4.37
N ILE A 107 -21.31 4.55 -3.67
CA ILE A 107 -20.74 3.82 -2.54
C ILE A 107 -20.83 4.71 -1.32
N SER A 108 -21.43 4.18 -0.25
CA SER A 108 -21.63 4.92 1.00
C SER A 108 -21.08 4.20 2.23
N ASN A 109 -20.69 2.93 2.11
CA ASN A 109 -20.22 2.15 3.25
C ASN A 109 -18.69 2.20 3.37
N PHE A 110 -18.20 3.06 4.28
CA PHE A 110 -16.77 3.24 4.53
C PHE A 110 -16.09 1.98 5.07
N ASP A 111 -16.79 1.16 5.86
CA ASP A 111 -16.21 -0.06 6.45
C ASP A 111 -15.93 -1.09 5.37
N VAL A 112 -16.82 -1.21 4.39
CA VAL A 112 -16.63 -2.09 3.22
C VAL A 112 -15.49 -1.60 2.33
N LEU A 113 -15.40 -0.29 2.08
CA LEU A 113 -14.29 0.30 1.33
C LEU A 113 -12.94 0.04 2.02
N ASN A 114 -12.86 0.23 3.33
CA ASN A 114 -11.65 -0.04 4.08
C ASN A 114 -11.26 -1.51 4.05
N LEU A 115 -12.22 -2.43 4.22
CA LEU A 115 -11.99 -3.87 4.13
C LEU A 115 -11.41 -4.25 2.75
N PHE A 116 -12.01 -3.74 1.68
CA PHE A 116 -11.51 -4.01 0.33
C PHE A 116 -10.13 -3.39 0.10
N ALA A 117 -9.88 -2.20 0.62
CA ALA A 117 -8.56 -1.58 0.55
C ALA A 117 -7.51 -2.41 1.31
N GLU A 118 -7.82 -2.94 2.49
CA GLU A 118 -6.90 -3.78 3.28
C GLU A 118 -6.58 -5.10 2.57
N ILE A 119 -7.58 -5.82 2.07
CA ILE A 119 -7.35 -7.05 1.29
C ILE A 119 -6.53 -6.72 0.03
N GLY A 120 -6.88 -5.62 -0.63
CA GLY A 120 -6.18 -5.16 -1.82
C GLY A 120 -4.71 -4.86 -1.56
N VAL A 121 -4.39 -4.14 -0.49
CA VAL A 121 -2.99 -3.80 -0.15
C VAL A 121 -2.18 -5.04 0.25
N ILE A 122 -2.80 -5.99 0.96
CA ILE A 122 -2.12 -7.26 1.32
C ILE A 122 -1.70 -7.98 0.04
N LEU A 123 -2.60 -8.20 -0.90
CA LEU A 123 -2.31 -8.92 -2.13
C LEU A 123 -1.38 -8.14 -3.07
N LEU A 124 -1.54 -6.83 -3.14
CA LEU A 124 -0.65 -5.96 -3.90
C LEU A 124 0.79 -6.06 -3.39
N LEU A 125 1.01 -5.80 -2.10
CA LEU A 125 2.36 -5.81 -1.52
C LEU A 125 2.95 -7.21 -1.44
N PHE A 126 2.14 -8.23 -1.28
CA PHE A 126 2.59 -9.62 -1.38
C PHE A 126 3.21 -9.91 -2.76
N VAL A 127 2.55 -9.51 -3.85
CA VAL A 127 3.11 -9.74 -5.19
C VAL A 127 4.29 -8.81 -5.48
N VAL A 128 4.24 -7.56 -5.02
CA VAL A 128 5.40 -6.67 -5.06
C VAL A 128 6.59 -7.32 -4.33
N GLY A 129 6.39 -7.85 -3.12
CA GLY A 129 7.43 -8.57 -2.38
C GLY A 129 8.04 -9.74 -3.16
N MET A 130 7.24 -10.47 -3.94
CA MET A 130 7.75 -11.57 -4.78
C MET A 130 8.66 -11.10 -5.94
N GLU A 131 8.65 -9.85 -6.28
CA GLU A 131 9.58 -9.30 -7.30
C GLU A 131 11.01 -9.13 -6.76
N PHE A 132 11.21 -9.27 -5.43
CA PHE A 132 12.45 -9.02 -4.72
C PHE A 132 13.07 -10.28 -4.07
N PRO A 133 13.56 -11.26 -4.86
CA PRO A 133 14.35 -12.34 -4.29
C PRO A 133 15.65 -11.79 -3.67
N ILE A 134 15.97 -12.23 -2.46
CA ILE A 134 17.14 -11.79 -1.68
C ILE A 134 18.44 -12.01 -2.46
N GLU A 135 18.47 -13.04 -3.31
CA GLU A 135 19.62 -13.33 -4.19
C GLU A 135 19.86 -12.20 -5.21
N LYS A 136 18.81 -11.61 -5.78
CA LYS A 136 18.92 -10.42 -6.64
C LYS A 136 19.48 -9.22 -5.88
N LEU A 137 19.00 -8.97 -4.67
CA LEU A 137 19.50 -7.91 -3.79
C LEU A 137 21.02 -8.02 -3.55
N ARG A 138 21.52 -9.23 -3.33
CA ARG A 138 22.98 -9.47 -3.20
C ARG A 138 23.76 -9.13 -4.46
N ARG A 139 23.18 -9.31 -5.66
CA ARG A 139 23.83 -9.02 -6.94
C ARG A 139 23.82 -7.53 -7.31
N ILE A 140 22.84 -6.75 -6.86
CA ILE A 140 22.70 -5.31 -7.15
C ILE A 140 23.90 -4.52 -6.61
N GLY A 141 24.52 -4.99 -5.55
CA GLY A 141 25.80 -4.49 -5.04
C GLY A 141 25.68 -3.30 -4.12
N LYS A 142 26.79 -3.03 -3.40
CA LYS A 142 26.87 -1.97 -2.38
C LYS A 142 26.60 -0.57 -2.94
N LYS A 143 26.92 -0.32 -4.21
CA LYS A 143 26.75 1.00 -4.84
C LYS A 143 25.26 1.40 -4.91
N ALA A 144 24.40 0.52 -5.40
CA ALA A 144 22.96 0.80 -5.46
C ALA A 144 22.33 0.95 -4.08
N LEU A 145 22.83 0.19 -3.09
CA LEU A 145 22.39 0.35 -1.69
C LEU A 145 22.68 1.77 -1.16
N VAL A 146 23.90 2.27 -1.38
CA VAL A 146 24.28 3.63 -0.96
C VAL A 146 23.44 4.68 -1.66
N ILE A 147 23.18 4.52 -2.97
CA ILE A 147 22.35 5.46 -3.73
C ILE A 147 20.93 5.45 -3.21
N ALA A 148 20.33 4.26 -2.99
CA ALA A 148 18.96 4.12 -2.49
C ALA A 148 18.80 4.73 -1.10
N PHE A 149 19.71 4.45 -0.16
CA PHE A 149 19.70 5.09 1.16
C PHE A 149 19.85 6.60 1.09
N SER A 150 20.77 7.10 0.26
CA SER A 150 20.99 8.54 0.09
C SER A 150 19.74 9.22 -0.50
N GLU A 151 19.09 8.58 -1.45
CA GLU A 151 17.89 9.08 -2.12
C GLU A 151 16.71 9.07 -1.15
N ALA A 152 16.37 7.91 -0.56
CA ALA A 152 15.22 7.78 0.33
C ALA A 152 15.33 8.70 1.55
N LEU A 153 16.48 8.68 2.25
CA LEU A 153 16.67 9.53 3.44
C LEU A 153 16.82 11.00 3.07
N GLY A 154 17.49 11.33 1.98
CA GLY A 154 17.65 12.71 1.53
C GLY A 154 16.32 13.35 1.12
N THR A 155 15.51 12.63 0.35
CA THR A 155 14.17 13.08 -0.04
C THR A 155 13.23 13.16 1.15
N PHE A 156 13.27 12.17 2.04
CA PHE A 156 12.51 12.18 3.29
C PHE A 156 12.86 13.40 4.16
N ALA A 157 14.15 13.66 4.37
CA ALA A 157 14.60 14.78 5.21
C ALA A 157 14.17 16.13 4.62
N LEU A 158 14.36 16.33 3.31
CA LEU A 158 13.95 17.57 2.63
C LEU A 158 12.43 17.73 2.65
N GLY A 159 11.68 16.67 2.37
CA GLY A 159 10.23 16.66 2.44
C GLY A 159 9.71 16.99 3.84
N PHE A 160 10.31 16.39 4.86
CA PHE A 160 9.97 16.65 6.26
C PHE A 160 10.21 18.11 6.63
N ILE A 161 11.39 18.67 6.30
CA ILE A 161 11.71 20.08 6.56
C ILE A 161 10.67 21.00 5.91
N VAL A 162 10.30 20.74 4.66
CA VAL A 162 9.31 21.57 3.96
C VAL A 162 7.93 21.44 4.59
N CYS A 163 7.50 20.26 4.99
CA CYS A 163 6.23 20.08 5.70
C CYS A 163 6.22 20.83 7.03
N GLN A 164 7.34 20.85 7.77
CA GLN A 164 7.47 21.63 9.00
C GLN A 164 7.42 23.15 8.72
N VAL A 165 8.05 23.62 7.64
CA VAL A 165 7.95 25.03 7.20
C VAL A 165 6.52 25.39 6.83
N LEU A 166 5.77 24.48 6.22
CA LEU A 166 4.34 24.63 5.94
C LEU A 166 3.44 24.48 7.18
N LYS A 167 4.05 24.28 8.37
CA LYS A 167 3.36 24.13 9.67
C LYS A 167 2.39 22.94 9.75
N TYR A 168 2.67 21.86 9.04
CA TYR A 168 1.95 20.63 9.19
C TYR A 168 2.28 19.95 10.53
N SER A 169 1.36 19.11 11.02
CA SER A 169 1.60 18.33 12.23
C SER A 169 2.82 17.42 12.07
N MET A 170 3.38 16.96 13.17
CA MET A 170 4.52 16.02 13.15
C MET A 170 4.17 14.74 12.39
N ALA A 171 2.99 14.16 12.64
CA ALA A 171 2.52 12.97 11.95
C ALA A 171 2.29 13.22 10.45
N ASP A 172 1.59 14.30 10.09
CA ASP A 172 1.38 14.65 8.68
C ASP A 172 2.72 14.83 7.95
N SER A 173 3.68 15.51 8.58
CA SER A 173 4.99 15.76 8.00
C SER A 173 5.79 14.49 7.77
N LEU A 174 5.73 13.53 8.71
CA LEU A 174 6.43 12.25 8.60
C LEU A 174 5.84 11.39 7.47
N PHE A 175 4.50 11.25 7.42
CA PHE A 175 3.85 10.43 6.39
C PHE A 175 3.90 11.07 5.01
N LEU A 176 3.77 12.41 4.89
CA LEU A 176 3.95 13.12 3.63
C LEU A 176 5.39 13.02 3.12
N ALA A 177 6.38 13.23 3.99
CA ALA A 177 7.79 13.10 3.63
C ALA A 177 8.13 11.67 3.16
N LEU A 178 7.58 10.65 3.82
CA LEU A 178 7.76 9.28 3.40
C LEU A 178 7.06 8.99 2.06
N ALA A 179 5.83 9.49 1.87
CA ALA A 179 5.08 9.30 0.62
C ALA A 179 5.78 9.93 -0.60
N ILE A 180 6.39 11.12 -0.46
CA ILE A 180 7.13 11.75 -1.55
C ILE A 180 8.51 11.12 -1.81
N SER A 181 9.03 10.32 -0.89
CA SER A 181 10.27 9.58 -1.08
C SER A 181 10.08 8.33 -1.95
N VAL A 182 8.85 7.89 -2.17
CA VAL A 182 8.54 6.71 -2.99
C VAL A 182 8.80 6.99 -4.47
N THR A 183 9.47 6.04 -5.17
CA THR A 183 9.57 6.00 -6.64
C THR A 183 8.70 4.87 -7.19
N SER A 184 7.97 5.11 -8.27
CA SER A 184 7.16 4.05 -8.89
C SER A 184 8.02 3.13 -9.77
N THR A 185 8.48 2.04 -9.19
CA THR A 185 9.31 1.02 -9.86
C THR A 185 8.63 0.47 -11.11
N VAL A 186 7.33 0.16 -11.04
CA VAL A 186 6.56 -0.44 -12.14
C VAL A 186 6.42 0.53 -13.32
N ILE A 187 6.13 1.80 -13.05
CA ILE A 187 5.95 2.82 -14.10
C ILE A 187 7.29 3.09 -14.78
N VAL A 188 8.35 3.26 -14.00
CA VAL A 188 9.71 3.49 -14.52
C VAL A 188 10.17 2.33 -15.39
N MET A 189 10.02 1.09 -14.91
CA MET A 189 10.37 -0.12 -15.66
C MET A 189 9.62 -0.18 -17.00
N ARG A 190 8.31 0.05 -16.99
CA ARG A 190 7.49 0.04 -18.19
C ARG A 190 7.94 1.07 -19.22
N ILE A 191 8.23 2.30 -18.78
CA ILE A 191 8.66 3.36 -19.67
C ILE A 191 10.03 3.06 -20.28
N LEU A 192 10.98 2.52 -19.47
CA LEU A 192 12.29 2.11 -19.97
C LEU A 192 12.19 0.97 -20.99
N ASP A 193 11.24 0.06 -20.81
CA ASP A 193 10.96 -1.02 -21.76
C ASP A 193 10.34 -0.50 -23.05
N GLU A 194 9.32 0.33 -22.97
CA GLU A 194 8.66 0.98 -24.12
C GLU A 194 9.63 1.83 -24.95
N LEU A 195 10.65 2.42 -24.32
CA LEU A 195 11.70 3.18 -24.98
C LEU A 195 12.87 2.30 -25.50
N GLY A 196 12.85 1.00 -25.24
CA GLY A 196 13.92 0.07 -25.60
C GLY A 196 15.24 0.30 -24.83
N MET A 197 15.17 0.97 -23.67
CA MET A 197 16.33 1.43 -22.89
C MET A 197 16.64 0.55 -21.67
N ILE A 198 15.99 -0.59 -21.53
CA ILE A 198 16.12 -1.48 -20.37
C ILE A 198 17.53 -2.00 -20.14
N LYS A 199 18.33 -2.11 -21.21
CA LYS A 199 19.73 -2.61 -21.20
C LYS A 199 20.78 -1.50 -20.99
N ASP A 200 20.37 -0.24 -20.87
CA ASP A 200 21.28 0.88 -20.60
C ASP A 200 21.85 0.74 -19.16
N GLU A 201 23.09 1.16 -18.96
CA GLU A 201 23.75 1.18 -17.64
C GLU A 201 22.93 1.97 -16.62
N ALA A 202 22.38 3.13 -17.03
CA ALA A 202 21.54 3.95 -16.18
C ALA A 202 20.25 3.23 -15.76
N SER A 203 19.66 2.45 -16.66
CA SER A 203 18.45 1.66 -16.34
C SER A 203 18.75 0.58 -15.29
N THR A 204 19.94 -0.03 -15.35
CA THR A 204 20.37 -0.97 -14.31
C THR A 204 20.49 -0.29 -12.94
N ILE A 205 21.04 0.94 -12.90
CA ILE A 205 21.11 1.74 -11.66
C ILE A 205 19.69 2.04 -11.16
N VAL A 206 18.85 2.59 -12.04
CA VAL A 206 17.45 2.98 -11.71
C VAL A 206 16.68 1.82 -11.12
N LEU A 207 16.67 0.67 -11.81
CA LEU A 207 15.93 -0.50 -11.36
C LEU A 207 16.49 -1.07 -10.06
N GLY A 208 17.84 -1.09 -9.92
CA GLY A 208 18.49 -1.57 -8.71
C GLY A 208 18.20 -0.69 -7.49
N VAL A 209 18.22 0.63 -7.67
CA VAL A 209 17.94 1.61 -6.62
C VAL A 209 16.47 1.55 -6.21
N ALA A 210 15.55 1.58 -7.18
CA ALA A 210 14.11 1.55 -6.92
C ALA A 210 13.68 0.31 -6.12
N VAL A 211 14.24 -0.87 -6.45
CA VAL A 211 14.00 -2.11 -5.70
C VAL A 211 14.42 -2.01 -4.22
N ILE A 212 15.58 -1.43 -3.95
CA ILE A 212 16.07 -1.26 -2.58
C ILE A 212 15.28 -0.19 -1.85
N GLU A 213 14.92 0.88 -2.54
CA GLU A 213 14.09 1.97 -2.03
C GLU A 213 12.75 1.44 -1.52
N ASP A 214 12.05 0.58 -2.27
CA ASP A 214 10.77 0.00 -1.86
C ASP A 214 10.88 -0.72 -0.49
N ILE A 215 11.98 -1.46 -0.27
CA ILE A 215 12.24 -2.13 1.02
C ILE A 215 12.47 -1.12 2.14
N ILE A 216 13.26 -0.07 1.87
CA ILE A 216 13.53 0.99 2.84
C ILE A 216 12.23 1.69 3.23
N ILE A 217 11.41 2.07 2.25
CA ILE A 217 10.14 2.77 2.47
C ILE A 217 9.16 1.92 3.29
N ILE A 218 9.01 0.63 2.98
CA ILE A 218 8.13 -0.27 3.74
C ILE A 218 8.64 -0.46 5.18
N SER A 219 9.96 -0.55 5.35
CA SER A 219 10.55 -0.63 6.69
C SER A 219 10.35 0.65 7.48
N MET A 220 10.51 1.82 6.85
CA MET A 220 10.23 3.12 7.46
C MET A 220 8.75 3.30 7.78
N LEU A 221 7.84 2.84 6.90
CA LEU A 221 6.40 2.87 7.15
C LEU A 221 6.05 2.06 8.39
N ALA A 222 6.58 0.83 8.51
CA ALA A 222 6.36 -0.02 9.68
C ALA A 222 6.83 0.67 10.98
N ILE A 223 8.00 1.31 10.94
CA ILE A 223 8.52 2.07 12.09
C ILE A 223 7.59 3.25 12.41
N LEU A 224 7.21 4.06 11.42
CA LEU A 224 6.36 5.23 11.64
C LEU A 224 5.00 4.83 12.22
N GLN A 225 4.36 3.78 11.67
CA GLN A 225 3.08 3.29 12.18
C GLN A 225 3.22 2.79 13.62
N SER A 226 4.24 2.02 13.94
CA SER A 226 4.48 1.51 15.29
C SER A 226 4.72 2.64 16.30
N VAL A 227 5.53 3.65 15.93
CA VAL A 227 5.83 4.80 16.78
C VAL A 227 4.60 5.69 17.00
N THR A 228 3.82 5.92 15.96
CA THR A 228 2.63 6.78 16.05
C THR A 228 1.47 6.10 16.77
N SER A 229 1.33 4.78 16.66
CA SER A 229 0.33 3.99 17.39
C SER A 229 0.59 3.94 18.90
N ALA A 230 1.87 3.99 19.33
CA ALA A 230 2.25 3.98 20.74
C ALA A 230 1.90 5.28 21.51
N GLY A 231 1.30 6.28 20.86
CA GLY A 231 0.75 7.48 21.51
C GLY A 231 1.76 8.55 21.88
N GLY A 232 3.02 8.45 21.48
CA GLY A 232 4.00 9.51 21.73
C GLY A 232 5.46 9.10 21.56
N LEU A 233 6.30 10.13 21.45
CA LEU A 233 7.74 10.03 21.27
C LEU A 233 8.48 9.88 22.63
N SER A 234 7.98 9.07 23.56
CA SER A 234 8.81 8.73 24.73
C SER A 234 10.00 7.90 24.25
N GLY A 235 11.20 8.21 24.73
CA GLY A 235 12.42 7.57 24.22
C GLY A 235 12.41 6.05 24.36
N MET A 236 11.75 5.51 25.39
CA MET A 236 11.63 4.06 25.62
C MET A 236 10.66 3.40 24.65
N GLU A 237 9.50 4.01 24.40
CA GLU A 237 8.51 3.51 23.44
C GLU A 237 9.05 3.49 22.02
N LEU A 238 9.82 4.51 21.63
CA LEU A 238 10.56 4.56 20.37
C LEU A 238 11.52 3.37 20.22
N VAL A 239 12.34 3.10 21.24
CA VAL A 239 13.29 1.99 21.20
C VAL A 239 12.57 0.65 21.11
N VAL A 240 11.49 0.46 21.87
CA VAL A 240 10.68 -0.76 21.82
C VAL A 240 10.02 -0.92 20.45
N SER A 241 9.39 0.11 19.90
CA SER A 241 8.73 0.08 18.59
C SER A 241 9.73 -0.27 17.47
N ILE A 242 10.85 0.44 17.41
CA ILE A 242 11.91 0.17 16.42
C ILE A 242 12.47 -1.25 16.63
N GLY A 243 12.70 -1.65 17.87
CA GLY A 243 13.18 -3.00 18.21
C GLY A 243 12.22 -4.09 17.75
N THR A 244 10.91 -3.89 17.94
CA THR A 244 9.86 -4.83 17.50
C THR A 244 9.85 -4.99 15.98
N VAL A 245 9.88 -3.86 15.24
CA VAL A 245 9.92 -3.90 13.77
C VAL A 245 11.19 -4.60 13.27
N LEU A 246 12.36 -4.25 13.83
CA LEU A 246 13.62 -4.89 13.44
C LEU A 246 13.65 -6.38 13.80
N ALA A 247 13.08 -6.77 14.95
CA ALA A 247 12.95 -8.17 15.34
C ALA A 247 12.01 -8.94 14.40
N PHE A 248 10.90 -8.34 13.97
CA PHE A 248 9.99 -8.94 13.00
C PHE A 248 10.68 -9.13 11.65
N ILE A 249 11.30 -8.08 11.11
CA ILE A 249 12.03 -8.15 9.83
C ILE A 249 13.17 -9.15 9.91
N GLY A 250 13.98 -9.09 10.96
CA GLY A 250 15.08 -10.04 11.20
C GLY A 250 14.59 -11.48 11.33
N GLY A 251 13.52 -11.70 12.10
CA GLY A 251 12.88 -13.02 12.25
C GLY A 251 12.33 -13.55 10.93
N ALA A 252 11.60 -12.71 10.18
CA ALA A 252 11.10 -13.06 8.85
C ALA A 252 12.26 -13.44 7.92
N LEU A 253 13.29 -12.61 7.81
CA LEU A 253 14.43 -12.87 6.92
C LEU A 253 15.30 -14.05 7.38
N PHE A 254 15.48 -14.28 8.68
CA PHE A 254 16.37 -15.33 9.17
C PHE A 254 15.67 -16.70 9.30
N ILE A 255 14.49 -16.71 9.92
CA ILE A 255 13.70 -17.95 10.13
C ILE A 255 12.82 -18.21 8.91
N GLY A 256 12.08 -17.18 8.46
CA GLY A 256 11.16 -17.26 7.34
C GLY A 256 11.83 -17.68 6.04
N SER A 257 13.03 -17.16 5.73
CA SER A 257 13.77 -17.53 4.52
C SER A 257 14.15 -19.02 4.42
N LYS A 258 14.16 -19.73 5.55
CA LYS A 258 14.40 -21.17 5.59
C LYS A 258 13.13 -22.00 5.64
N THR A 259 12.10 -21.53 6.34
CA THR A 259 10.85 -22.29 6.57
C THR A 259 9.87 -22.12 5.44
N VAL A 260 9.57 -20.88 5.02
CA VAL A 260 8.57 -20.58 3.99
C VAL A 260 8.92 -21.20 2.63
N PRO A 261 10.13 -21.03 2.07
CA PRO A 261 10.47 -21.67 0.79
C PRO A 261 10.42 -23.20 0.85
N ARG A 262 10.80 -23.81 2.00
CA ARG A 262 10.69 -25.27 2.15
C ARG A 262 9.25 -25.73 2.13
N PHE A 263 8.37 -25.04 2.86
CA PHE A 263 6.94 -25.33 2.90
C PHE A 263 6.32 -25.19 1.52
N VAL A 264 6.55 -24.07 0.83
CA VAL A 264 6.00 -23.82 -0.51
C VAL A 264 6.57 -24.80 -1.55
N ASN A 265 7.87 -25.14 -1.47
CA ASN A 265 8.48 -26.14 -2.34
C ASN A 265 7.93 -27.56 -2.12
N LEU A 266 7.57 -27.91 -0.85
CA LEU A 266 6.95 -29.20 -0.54
C LEU A 266 5.58 -29.30 -1.21
N ILE A 267 4.77 -28.24 -1.12
CA ILE A 267 3.45 -28.18 -1.79
C ILE A 267 3.60 -28.15 -3.30
N GLY A 268 4.58 -27.40 -3.82
CA GLY A 268 4.85 -27.35 -5.26
C GLY A 268 5.18 -28.69 -5.90
N LYS A 269 5.65 -29.68 -5.13
CA LYS A 269 5.87 -31.05 -5.61
C LYS A 269 4.58 -31.82 -5.95
N THR A 270 3.43 -31.37 -5.44
CA THR A 270 2.13 -32.00 -5.73
C THR A 270 1.66 -31.72 -7.16
N ASN A 271 2.25 -30.72 -7.84
CA ASN A 271 1.83 -30.21 -9.15
C ASN A 271 0.34 -29.78 -9.21
N GLN A 272 -0.27 -29.49 -8.04
CA GLN A 272 -1.64 -28.99 -7.93
C GLN A 272 -1.61 -27.48 -7.74
N HIS A 273 -2.04 -26.72 -8.75
CA HIS A 273 -2.00 -25.27 -8.76
C HIS A 273 -2.92 -24.64 -7.70
N ASP A 274 -4.10 -25.19 -7.50
CA ASP A 274 -5.09 -24.78 -6.50
C ASP A 274 -4.55 -24.91 -5.07
N VAL A 275 -3.92 -26.05 -4.74
CA VAL A 275 -3.30 -26.25 -3.42
C VAL A 275 -2.16 -25.25 -3.22
N LEU A 276 -1.36 -24.99 -4.26
CA LEU A 276 -0.26 -24.04 -4.21
C LEU A 276 -0.77 -22.61 -3.96
N VAL A 277 -1.82 -22.16 -4.67
CA VAL A 277 -2.41 -20.81 -4.48
C VAL A 277 -2.94 -20.63 -3.06
N VAL A 278 -3.70 -21.61 -2.54
CA VAL A 278 -4.24 -21.54 -1.18
C VAL A 278 -3.12 -21.47 -0.15
N ALA A 279 -2.06 -22.27 -0.31
CA ALA A 279 -0.91 -22.26 0.60
C ALA A 279 -0.16 -20.94 0.57
N ILE A 280 0.05 -20.36 -0.60
CA ILE A 280 0.71 -19.07 -0.78
C ILE A 280 -0.09 -17.94 -0.13
N LEU A 281 -1.41 -17.90 -0.38
CA LEU A 281 -2.30 -16.94 0.25
C LEU A 281 -2.34 -17.15 1.78
N GLY A 282 -2.31 -18.40 2.24
CA GLY A 282 -2.20 -18.72 3.66
C GLY A 282 -0.93 -18.15 4.30
N VAL A 283 0.21 -18.19 3.60
CA VAL A 283 1.46 -17.55 4.07
C VAL A 283 1.32 -16.03 4.03
N ALA A 284 0.75 -15.46 2.97
CA ALA A 284 0.57 -14.01 2.83
C ALA A 284 -0.29 -13.44 3.97
N PHE A 285 -1.50 -13.98 4.14
CA PHE A 285 -2.41 -13.54 5.20
C PHE A 285 -1.90 -13.92 6.60
N GLY A 286 -1.25 -15.07 6.75
CA GLY A 286 -0.68 -15.51 8.04
C GLY A 286 0.42 -14.58 8.56
N LEU A 287 1.38 -14.19 7.69
CA LEU A 287 2.42 -13.21 8.06
C LEU A 287 1.85 -11.80 8.25
N SER A 288 0.85 -11.41 7.47
CA SER A 288 0.13 -10.14 7.66
C SER A 288 -0.56 -10.09 9.02
N PHE A 289 -1.23 -11.18 9.40
CA PHE A 289 -1.88 -11.30 10.70
C PHE A 289 -0.87 -11.30 11.85
N MET A 290 0.25 -12.02 11.72
CA MET A 290 1.33 -11.98 12.73
C MET A 290 1.91 -10.58 12.90
N ALA A 291 2.10 -9.82 11.79
CA ALA A 291 2.55 -8.44 11.85
C ALA A 291 1.54 -7.56 12.59
N PHE A 292 0.25 -7.71 12.30
CA PHE A 292 -0.83 -6.98 12.95
C PHE A 292 -0.88 -7.22 14.47
N GLU A 293 -0.78 -8.47 14.93
CA GLU A 293 -0.80 -8.83 16.35
C GLU A 293 0.34 -8.21 17.17
N ILE A 294 1.47 -7.90 16.54
CA ILE A 294 2.60 -7.24 17.19
C ILE A 294 2.64 -5.72 16.94
N GLY A 295 1.55 -5.14 16.43
CA GLY A 295 1.43 -3.70 16.19
C GLY A 295 2.15 -3.18 14.94
N ILE A 296 2.45 -4.07 13.97
CA ILE A 296 3.03 -3.72 12.68
C ILE A 296 1.94 -3.78 11.60
N SER A 297 2.06 -2.97 10.55
CA SER A 297 1.10 -2.97 9.44
C SER A 297 0.94 -4.34 8.78
N VAL A 298 -0.29 -4.73 8.47
CA VAL A 298 -0.62 -5.90 7.64
C VAL A 298 0.12 -5.87 6.30
N ALA A 299 0.29 -4.68 5.74
CA ALA A 299 0.99 -4.41 4.49
C ALA A 299 2.47 -4.87 4.55
N THR A 300 3.16 -4.58 5.65
CA THR A 300 4.54 -5.01 5.89
C THR A 300 4.64 -6.53 5.97
N GLY A 301 3.73 -7.18 6.70
CA GLY A 301 3.67 -8.64 6.78
C GLY A 301 3.48 -9.29 5.42
N ALA A 302 2.56 -8.78 4.60
CA ALA A 302 2.31 -9.23 3.24
C ALA A 302 3.55 -9.10 2.34
N PHE A 303 4.22 -7.95 2.39
CA PHE A 303 5.43 -7.71 1.60
C PHE A 303 6.53 -8.73 1.93
N PHE A 304 6.83 -8.92 3.21
CA PHE A 304 7.85 -9.90 3.61
C PHE A 304 7.43 -11.34 3.29
N ALA A 305 6.15 -11.67 3.36
CA ALA A 305 5.65 -12.97 2.86
C ALA A 305 6.00 -13.18 1.38
N GLY A 306 5.81 -12.14 0.56
CA GLY A 306 6.20 -12.16 -0.85
C GLY A 306 7.69 -12.36 -1.05
N VAL A 307 8.53 -11.60 -0.34
CA VAL A 307 10.01 -11.73 -0.38
C VAL A 307 10.45 -13.16 -0.02
N LEU A 308 9.83 -13.77 0.99
CA LEU A 308 10.15 -15.13 1.40
C LEU A 308 9.76 -16.18 0.36
N ILE A 309 8.61 -16.00 -0.29
CA ILE A 309 8.15 -16.90 -1.37
C ILE A 309 9.00 -16.73 -2.63
N ALA A 310 9.53 -15.54 -2.89
CA ALA A 310 10.46 -15.29 -3.99
C ALA A 310 11.70 -16.19 -3.96
N GLU A 311 12.11 -16.66 -2.77
CA GLU A 311 13.23 -17.59 -2.58
C GLU A 311 12.86 -19.07 -2.89
N SER A 312 11.59 -19.36 -3.16
CA SER A 312 11.15 -20.71 -3.48
C SER A 312 11.49 -21.11 -4.92
N LYS A 313 11.70 -22.42 -5.15
CA LYS A 313 11.96 -22.95 -6.49
C LYS A 313 10.76 -22.81 -7.43
N VAL A 314 9.57 -22.68 -6.87
CA VAL A 314 8.30 -22.56 -7.62
C VAL A 314 7.85 -21.09 -7.76
N HIS A 315 8.72 -20.12 -7.44
CA HIS A 315 8.37 -18.70 -7.46
C HIS A 315 7.81 -18.23 -8.80
N SER A 316 8.34 -18.71 -9.93
CA SER A 316 7.86 -18.34 -11.27
C SER A 316 6.41 -18.80 -11.50
N VAL A 317 6.06 -20.02 -11.08
CA VAL A 317 4.69 -20.54 -11.14
C VAL A 317 3.79 -19.74 -10.18
N THR A 318 4.26 -19.52 -8.97
CA THR A 318 3.57 -18.71 -7.96
C THR A 318 3.23 -17.33 -8.50
N ARG A 319 4.19 -16.64 -9.13
CA ARG A 319 3.98 -15.31 -9.70
C ARG A 319 2.88 -15.32 -10.77
N VAL A 320 2.91 -16.30 -11.68
CA VAL A 320 1.89 -16.43 -12.73
C VAL A 320 0.50 -16.64 -12.12
N LEU A 321 0.37 -17.44 -11.08
CA LEU A 321 -0.90 -17.75 -10.43
C LEU A 321 -1.44 -16.58 -9.59
N THR A 322 -0.58 -15.75 -9.01
CA THR A 322 -0.98 -14.66 -8.13
C THR A 322 -1.12 -13.31 -8.85
N THR A 323 -0.53 -13.11 -10.03
CA THR A 323 -0.65 -11.88 -10.81
C THR A 323 -2.11 -11.49 -11.11
N PRO A 324 -3.01 -12.37 -11.57
CA PRO A 324 -4.41 -12.01 -11.78
C PRO A 324 -5.12 -11.57 -10.50
N LEU A 325 -4.78 -12.15 -9.36
CA LEU A 325 -5.32 -11.76 -8.05
C LEU A 325 -4.83 -10.34 -7.68
N LYS A 326 -3.52 -10.06 -7.85
CA LYS A 326 -2.97 -8.72 -7.66
C LYS A 326 -3.68 -7.69 -8.53
N ASP A 327 -3.89 -7.98 -9.81
CA ASP A 327 -4.48 -7.03 -10.74
C ASP A 327 -5.94 -6.74 -10.36
N MET A 328 -6.72 -7.76 -9.98
CA MET A 328 -8.10 -7.61 -9.52
C MET A 328 -8.17 -6.84 -8.19
N PHE A 329 -7.45 -7.30 -7.17
CA PHE A 329 -7.50 -6.68 -5.86
C PHE A 329 -6.75 -5.34 -5.82
N GLY A 330 -5.75 -5.16 -6.66
CA GLY A 330 -5.11 -3.87 -6.89
C GLY A 330 -6.09 -2.83 -7.46
N ALA A 331 -6.91 -3.23 -8.44
CA ALA A 331 -7.96 -2.35 -8.95
C ALA A 331 -8.96 -1.96 -7.84
N ILE A 332 -9.40 -2.94 -7.04
CA ILE A 332 -10.30 -2.70 -5.89
C ILE A 332 -9.63 -1.74 -4.90
N PHE A 333 -8.36 -1.97 -4.55
CA PHE A 333 -7.60 -1.11 -3.64
C PHE A 333 -7.55 0.34 -4.13
N PHE A 334 -7.16 0.58 -5.39
CA PHE A 334 -7.05 1.93 -5.91
C PHE A 334 -8.39 2.64 -6.06
N VAL A 335 -9.45 1.91 -6.45
CA VAL A 335 -10.81 2.47 -6.48
C VAL A 335 -11.29 2.78 -5.06
N SER A 336 -11.06 1.90 -4.09
CA SER A 336 -11.43 2.15 -2.69
C SER A 336 -10.70 3.35 -2.11
N ILE A 337 -9.39 3.47 -2.34
CA ILE A 337 -8.64 4.67 -1.94
C ILE A 337 -9.18 5.92 -2.63
N GLY A 338 -9.42 5.86 -3.94
CA GLY A 338 -10.02 6.98 -4.67
C GLY A 338 -11.36 7.41 -4.09
N ALA A 339 -12.21 6.45 -3.71
CA ALA A 339 -13.51 6.71 -3.08
C ALA A 339 -13.41 7.32 -1.68
N LEU A 340 -12.34 7.02 -0.93
CA LEU A 340 -12.03 7.63 0.36
C LEU A 340 -11.46 9.05 0.24
N MET A 341 -11.11 9.50 -0.97
CA MET A 341 -10.52 10.83 -1.19
C MET A 341 -11.62 11.89 -1.34
N ASP A 342 -11.58 12.87 -0.45
CA ASP A 342 -12.48 14.04 -0.51
C ASP A 342 -11.96 15.06 -1.53
N ILE A 343 -12.52 15.04 -2.73
CA ILE A 343 -12.14 15.94 -3.83
C ILE A 343 -12.46 17.40 -3.54
N THR A 344 -13.40 17.68 -2.62
CA THR A 344 -13.77 19.06 -2.26
C THR A 344 -12.64 19.79 -1.52
N LYS A 345 -11.70 19.03 -0.94
CA LYS A 345 -10.52 19.58 -0.23
C LYS A 345 -9.35 19.91 -1.16
N ILE A 346 -9.37 19.47 -2.42
CA ILE A 346 -8.26 19.69 -3.38
C ILE A 346 -7.86 21.17 -3.46
N PRO A 347 -8.78 22.14 -3.56
CA PRO A 347 -8.39 23.55 -3.62
C PRO A 347 -7.59 24.04 -2.42
N SER A 348 -7.79 23.44 -1.24
CA SER A 348 -7.12 23.85 0.00
C SER A 348 -5.66 23.40 0.07
N PHE A 349 -5.29 22.31 -0.59
CA PHE A 349 -3.95 21.74 -0.51
C PHE A 349 -3.21 21.68 -1.86
N ILE A 350 -3.82 22.10 -2.98
CA ILE A 350 -3.20 21.96 -4.30
C ILE A 350 -1.85 22.69 -4.40
N VAL A 351 -1.74 23.90 -3.81
CA VAL A 351 -0.49 24.66 -3.82
C VAL A 351 0.61 23.95 -3.00
N PRO A 352 0.38 23.57 -1.75
CA PRO A 352 1.32 22.72 -1.00
C PRO A 352 1.66 21.41 -1.73
N ALA A 353 0.70 20.74 -2.37
CA ALA A 353 0.95 19.52 -3.12
C ALA A 353 1.92 19.75 -4.29
N LEU A 354 1.71 20.81 -5.08
CA LEU A 354 2.62 21.17 -6.17
C LEU A 354 4.01 21.55 -5.67
N MET A 355 4.11 22.23 -4.53
CA MET A 355 5.40 22.53 -3.89
C MET A 355 6.12 21.23 -3.48
N LEU A 356 5.42 20.29 -2.84
CA LEU A 356 5.98 19.01 -2.44
C LEU A 356 6.40 18.17 -3.65
N ILE A 357 5.64 18.17 -4.74
CA ILE A 357 6.02 17.51 -6.00
C ILE A 357 7.33 18.10 -6.54
N ALA A 358 7.42 19.43 -6.64
CA ALA A 358 8.60 20.10 -7.15
C ALA A 358 9.85 19.80 -6.30
N ILE A 359 9.68 19.82 -4.97
CA ILE A 359 10.75 19.51 -4.02
C ILE A 359 11.13 18.03 -4.11
N SER A 360 10.18 17.13 -4.21
CA SER A 360 10.46 15.71 -4.38
C SER A 360 11.28 15.44 -5.65
N ILE A 361 10.85 15.98 -6.79
CA ILE A 361 11.58 15.85 -8.06
C ILE A 361 13.00 16.40 -7.93
N GLY A 362 13.15 17.61 -7.35
CA GLY A 362 14.45 18.25 -7.17
C GLY A 362 15.35 17.50 -6.18
N ALA A 363 14.80 17.07 -5.05
CA ALA A 363 15.52 16.32 -4.02
C ALA A 363 16.01 14.97 -4.56
N LYS A 364 15.13 14.19 -5.19
CA LYS A 364 15.48 12.91 -5.81
C LYS A 364 16.54 13.08 -6.90
N PHE A 365 16.34 14.04 -7.78
CA PHE A 365 17.33 14.35 -8.83
C PHE A 365 18.71 14.65 -8.23
N LEU A 366 18.77 15.52 -7.23
CA LEU A 366 20.02 15.95 -6.62
C LEU A 366 20.69 14.81 -5.85
N THR A 367 19.94 14.11 -5.02
CA THR A 367 20.48 13.01 -4.19
C THR A 367 20.95 11.84 -5.05
N VAL A 368 20.18 11.44 -6.07
CA VAL A 368 20.59 10.37 -7.00
C VAL A 368 21.79 10.78 -7.82
N TYR A 369 21.84 12.01 -8.34
CA TYR A 369 22.98 12.47 -9.13
C TYR A 369 24.25 12.48 -8.30
N ILE A 370 24.24 13.12 -7.13
CA ILE A 370 25.42 13.23 -6.26
C ILE A 370 25.85 11.84 -5.77
N SER A 371 24.93 11.01 -5.28
CA SER A 371 25.27 9.69 -4.77
C SER A 371 25.78 8.75 -5.87
N SER A 372 25.19 8.76 -7.06
CA SER A 372 25.69 7.98 -8.20
C SER A 372 27.10 8.42 -8.61
N ARG A 373 27.37 9.74 -8.66
CA ARG A 373 28.70 10.27 -8.94
C ARG A 373 29.72 9.86 -7.87
N SER A 374 29.36 9.90 -6.59
CA SER A 374 30.23 9.47 -5.47
C SER A 374 30.58 7.97 -5.54
N GLN A 375 29.69 7.15 -6.11
CA GLN A 375 29.93 5.72 -6.32
C GLN A 375 30.75 5.41 -7.59
N GLY A 376 31.20 6.44 -8.31
CA GLY A 376 32.10 6.30 -9.48
C GLY A 376 31.37 6.01 -10.79
N TYR A 377 30.07 6.24 -10.88
CA TYR A 377 29.36 6.12 -12.15
C TYR A 377 29.64 7.31 -13.07
N PRO A 378 29.70 7.11 -14.41
CA PRO A 378 29.87 8.18 -15.38
C PRO A 378 28.81 9.28 -15.25
N ALA A 379 29.19 10.54 -15.52
CA ALA A 379 28.25 11.67 -15.42
C ALA A 379 27.00 11.45 -16.28
N LYS A 380 27.11 10.87 -17.47
CA LYS A 380 26.01 10.57 -18.38
C LYS A 380 25.05 9.55 -17.77
N ALA A 381 25.57 8.45 -17.20
CA ALA A 381 24.75 7.43 -16.53
C ALA A 381 24.08 7.98 -15.26
N SER A 382 24.83 8.76 -14.45
CA SER A 382 24.30 9.40 -13.25
C SER A 382 23.18 10.40 -13.56
N LEU A 383 23.31 11.17 -14.65
CA LEU A 383 22.28 12.13 -15.05
C LEU A 383 21.00 11.42 -15.53
N LYS A 384 21.13 10.37 -16.36
CA LYS A 384 19.99 9.54 -16.78
C LYS A 384 19.31 8.89 -15.57
N ALA A 385 20.09 8.31 -14.64
CA ALA A 385 19.57 7.71 -13.42
C ALA A 385 18.82 8.72 -12.54
N ALA A 386 19.36 9.94 -12.40
CA ALA A 386 18.73 11.02 -11.66
C ALA A 386 17.36 11.41 -12.25
N PHE A 387 17.25 11.53 -13.56
CA PHE A 387 15.96 11.75 -14.22
C PHE A 387 15.02 10.54 -14.10
N GLY A 388 15.56 9.33 -14.20
CA GLY A 388 14.79 8.08 -14.07
C GLY A 388 14.11 7.91 -12.71
N LEU A 389 14.82 8.28 -11.64
CA LEU A 389 14.35 8.18 -10.26
C LEU A 389 13.68 9.46 -9.73
N SER A 390 13.68 10.56 -10.49
CA SER A 390 13.09 11.84 -10.06
C SER A 390 11.57 11.80 -9.93
N SER A 391 10.90 10.80 -10.50
CA SER A 391 9.45 10.68 -10.34
C SER A 391 9.13 10.16 -8.95
N SER A 392 8.35 10.92 -8.20
CA SER A 392 7.80 10.46 -6.93
C SER A 392 6.39 9.90 -7.12
N GLY A 393 5.94 9.09 -6.17
CA GLY A 393 4.60 8.55 -6.17
C GLY A 393 4.55 7.11 -6.68
N GLY A 394 3.38 6.67 -7.06
CA GLY A 394 3.07 5.29 -7.38
C GLY A 394 2.21 4.64 -6.30
N GLU A 395 2.01 3.35 -6.44
CA GLU A 395 1.13 2.56 -5.57
C GLU A 395 1.57 2.57 -4.11
N LEU A 396 2.88 2.52 -3.87
CA LEU A 396 3.41 2.46 -2.51
C LEU A 396 3.24 3.80 -1.76
N ALA A 397 3.25 4.95 -2.45
CA ALA A 397 2.96 6.25 -1.82
C ALA A 397 1.53 6.29 -1.24
N LEU A 398 0.57 5.70 -1.95
CA LEU A 398 -0.82 5.58 -1.47
C LEU A 398 -0.93 4.62 -0.29
N VAL A 399 -0.14 3.53 -0.28
CA VAL A 399 -0.05 2.64 0.88
C VAL A 399 0.50 3.38 2.10
N VAL A 400 1.51 4.23 1.93
CA VAL A 400 2.06 5.07 2.99
C VAL A 400 1.00 6.03 3.54
N ALA A 401 0.28 6.73 2.67
CA ALA A 401 -0.77 7.66 3.07
C ALA A 401 -1.95 6.96 3.77
N LYS A 402 -2.39 5.81 3.23
CA LYS A 402 -3.41 4.97 3.85
C LYS A 402 -2.95 4.47 5.23
N GLY A 403 -1.70 4.01 5.33
CA GLY A 403 -1.13 3.56 6.60
C GLY A 403 -1.11 4.64 7.69
N GLY A 404 -0.90 5.91 7.33
CA GLY A 404 -1.04 7.03 8.25
C GLY A 404 -2.50 7.30 8.67
N ALA A 405 -3.43 7.16 7.72
CA ALA A 405 -4.86 7.31 7.98
C ALA A 405 -5.40 6.19 8.89
N ASP A 406 -4.97 4.95 8.69
CA ASP A 406 -5.40 3.78 9.47
C ASP A 406 -4.98 3.87 10.94
N VAL A 407 -3.80 4.41 11.20
CA VAL A 407 -3.34 4.70 12.58
C VAL A 407 -4.11 5.86 13.22
N GLY A 408 -4.86 6.64 12.41
CA GLY A 408 -5.67 7.77 12.90
C GLY A 408 -4.85 8.98 13.35
N THR A 409 -3.57 9.05 13.00
CA THR A 409 -2.67 10.13 13.42
C THR A 409 -2.50 11.24 12.39
N THR A 410 -2.85 10.97 11.13
CA THR A 410 -2.76 11.94 10.06
C THR A 410 -4.07 12.68 9.82
N SER A 411 -3.94 13.92 9.38
CA SER A 411 -5.09 14.74 8.99
C SER A 411 -5.81 14.19 7.77
N SER A 412 -7.11 14.43 7.68
CA SER A 412 -7.98 13.92 6.59
C SER A 412 -7.61 14.40 5.18
N PHE A 413 -6.75 15.41 5.05
CA PHE A 413 -6.28 15.89 3.75
C PHE A 413 -5.06 15.13 3.22
N VAL A 414 -4.33 14.38 4.06
CA VAL A 414 -3.07 13.71 3.67
C VAL A 414 -3.30 12.67 2.56
N LEU A 415 -4.28 11.80 2.73
CA LEU A 415 -4.59 10.77 1.73
C LEU A 415 -5.03 11.39 0.38
N PRO A 416 -6.00 12.34 0.32
CA PRO A 416 -6.34 13.04 -0.92
C PRO A 416 -5.16 13.79 -1.55
N MET A 417 -4.31 14.42 -0.75
CA MET A 417 -3.14 15.15 -1.22
C MET A 417 -2.12 14.21 -1.87
N VAL A 418 -1.77 13.09 -1.22
CA VAL A 418 -0.85 12.09 -1.78
C VAL A 418 -1.45 11.46 -3.04
N GLY A 419 -2.75 11.20 -3.07
CA GLY A 419 -3.43 10.70 -4.26
C GLY A 419 -3.35 11.66 -5.45
N ALA A 420 -3.61 12.95 -5.23
CA ALA A 420 -3.45 13.97 -6.26
C ALA A 420 -1.98 14.08 -6.74
N MET A 421 -1.03 14.06 -5.80
CA MET A 421 0.40 14.05 -6.11
C MET A 421 0.79 12.83 -6.95
N THR A 422 0.31 11.63 -6.59
CA THR A 422 0.56 10.39 -7.33
C THR A 422 0.05 10.47 -8.77
N ILE A 423 -1.15 11.00 -8.98
CA ILE A 423 -1.71 11.20 -10.34
C ILE A 423 -0.81 12.12 -11.16
N ILE A 424 -0.44 13.28 -10.61
CA ILE A 424 0.36 14.29 -11.31
C ILE A 424 1.77 13.74 -11.63
N THR A 425 2.42 13.14 -10.65
CA THR A 425 3.79 12.62 -10.82
C THR A 425 3.84 11.43 -11.76
N THR A 426 2.86 10.53 -11.70
CA THR A 426 2.72 9.42 -12.65
C THR A 426 2.60 9.93 -14.09
N PHE A 427 1.83 11.00 -14.29
CA PHE A 427 1.71 11.64 -15.62
C PHE A 427 3.01 12.30 -16.06
N LEU A 428 3.79 12.89 -15.15
CA LEU A 428 5.06 13.55 -15.46
C LEU A 428 6.21 12.57 -15.73
N THR A 429 6.19 11.38 -15.16
CA THR A 429 7.27 10.39 -15.22
C THR A 429 7.78 10.10 -16.64
N PRO A 430 6.94 9.82 -17.67
CA PRO A 430 7.41 9.55 -19.03
C PRO A 430 8.18 10.72 -19.63
N TYR A 431 7.77 11.93 -19.29
CA TYR A 431 8.42 13.15 -19.81
C TYR A 431 9.78 13.36 -19.15
N LEU A 432 9.88 13.17 -17.84
CA LEU A 432 11.15 13.28 -17.11
C LEU A 432 12.21 12.29 -17.63
N ILE A 433 11.83 11.04 -17.83
CA ILE A 433 12.72 10.01 -18.38
C ILE A 433 13.15 10.38 -19.79
N LYS A 434 12.21 10.72 -20.68
CA LYS A 434 12.54 11.12 -22.08
C LYS A 434 13.47 12.32 -22.14
N ILE A 435 13.23 13.34 -21.30
CA ILE A 435 14.10 14.53 -21.23
C ILE A 435 15.51 14.10 -20.81
N GLY A 436 15.65 13.28 -19.77
CA GLY A 436 16.94 12.83 -19.26
C GLY A 436 17.78 12.11 -20.32
N TRP A 437 17.17 11.19 -21.05
CA TRP A 437 17.86 10.47 -22.12
C TRP A 437 18.24 11.38 -23.30
N LYS A 438 17.31 12.23 -23.75
CA LYS A 438 17.54 13.16 -24.87
C LYS A 438 18.62 14.20 -24.55
N VAL A 439 18.64 14.77 -23.36
CA VAL A 439 19.65 15.76 -22.94
C VAL A 439 21.06 15.14 -22.94
N VAL A 440 21.18 13.89 -22.51
CA VAL A 440 22.47 13.19 -22.47
C VAL A 440 22.97 12.82 -23.88
N GLU A 441 22.07 12.40 -24.78
CA GLU A 441 22.44 12.08 -26.17
C GLU A 441 22.89 13.31 -26.95
N ASN A 442 22.18 14.43 -26.80
CA ASN A 442 22.58 15.69 -27.48
C ASN A 442 23.94 16.22 -27.00
N ARG A 443 24.27 16.10 -25.72
CA ARG A 443 25.62 16.43 -25.21
C ARG A 443 26.69 15.51 -25.76
N GLY A 444 26.40 14.23 -25.97
CA GLY A 444 27.36 13.27 -26.56
C GLY A 444 27.66 13.53 -28.02
N ASN A 445 26.75 14.10 -28.79
CA ASN A 445 26.96 14.49 -30.17
C ASN A 445 27.71 15.84 -30.28
N GLY A 446 27.50 16.76 -29.33
CA GLY A 446 28.24 18.01 -29.27
C GLY A 446 29.73 17.81 -28.94
N ASP A 447 30.05 16.91 -28.01
CA ASP A 447 31.46 16.59 -27.65
C ASP A 447 32.23 15.93 -28.82
N LYS A 448 31.55 15.08 -29.62
CA LYS A 448 32.16 14.46 -30.81
C LYS A 448 32.39 15.44 -31.96
N ALA A 449 31.58 16.50 -32.07
CA ALA A 449 31.77 17.54 -33.08
C ALA A 449 32.95 18.47 -32.73
N LEU A 450 33.23 18.66 -31.44
CA LEU A 450 34.39 19.46 -30.96
C LEU A 450 35.72 18.69 -30.98
N GLU A 451 35.70 17.36 -31.02
CA GLU A 451 36.92 16.53 -31.18
C GLU A 451 37.29 16.27 -32.65
N SER A 452 36.43 16.66 -33.60
CA SER A 452 36.66 16.47 -35.05
C SER A 452 37.16 17.73 -35.79
N ASP A 453 37.25 18.86 -35.10
CA ASP A 453 37.89 20.10 -35.55
C ASP A 453 39.28 20.29 -34.87
#